data_3ca15388cb137843c50a28764d688fbe
#
_entry.id   3ca15388cb137843c50a28764d688fbe
#
_cell.length_a   1.000
_cell.length_b   1.000
_cell.length_c   1.000
_cell.angle_alpha   90.00
_cell.angle_beta   90.00
_cell.angle_gamma   90.00
#
_symmetry.space_group_name_H-M   'P 1'
#
loop_
_entity.id
_entity.type
_entity.pdbx_description
1 polymer ?
#
loop_
_entity_poly.entity_id
_entity_poly.type
_entity_poly.pdbx_seq_one_letter_code
_entity_poly.pdbx_strand_id
1 'polypeptide(L)'
;IGCHVMFYEIDMVEEYLNSVHLALQDIENKENVKVEMMWNLSQYFEECESGEKLFEIKQRINDLENKYGFYSLFYEQNDKPYTMADYRRELNNQCNECDYVIWGESDCLMPRQMFGVLEQLKEHSNQQGIHRFIATFGIRKMWDESWKVLEHPEFTNKPYYSMDTPEDTKLAESSPWSIRYTMSQKEMDEVNAKTSDLDVEMIAYPKFDGSGLIISSDLLRTGANIPPAVYMNGDDSSFLESCRLHMGENYRQYVIRNI
;
A
#
# COMPACT_ATOMS: atom_id res chain seq x y z
N ILE A 1 0.55 7.63 5.89
CA ILE A 1 -0.09 6.63 5.03
C ILE A 1 -0.93 7.37 4.01
N GLY A 2 -0.76 7.08 2.72
CA GLY A 2 -1.57 7.68 1.67
C GLY A 2 -2.15 6.63 0.73
N CYS A 3 -3.41 6.82 0.33
CA CYS A 3 -4.12 5.95 -0.60
C CYS A 3 -4.82 6.78 -1.67
N HIS A 4 -4.62 6.42 -2.94
CA HIS A 4 -5.36 6.97 -4.06
C HIS A 4 -6.56 6.07 -4.35
N VAL A 5 -7.75 6.66 -4.45
CA VAL A 5 -9.01 5.95 -4.63
C VAL A 5 -9.77 6.57 -5.80
N MET A 6 -10.10 5.75 -6.78
CA MET A 6 -10.99 6.14 -7.88
C MET A 6 -12.44 6.15 -7.42
N PHE A 7 -13.29 6.96 -8.04
CA PHE A 7 -14.70 7.08 -7.65
C PHE A 7 -15.48 5.76 -7.70
N TYR A 8 -15.09 4.82 -8.55
CA TYR A 8 -15.72 3.49 -8.66
C TYR A 8 -15.26 2.50 -7.59
N GLU A 9 -14.22 2.83 -6.81
CA GLU A 9 -13.70 2.01 -5.72
C GLU A 9 -14.37 2.30 -4.37
N ILE A 10 -15.32 3.24 -4.33
CA ILE A 10 -15.93 3.75 -3.09
C ILE A 10 -16.59 2.66 -2.24
N ASP A 11 -17.13 1.63 -2.88
CA ASP A 11 -17.86 0.57 -2.17
C ASP A 11 -16.93 -0.44 -1.48
N MET A 12 -15.66 -0.49 -1.89
CA MET A 12 -14.69 -1.48 -1.37
C MET A 12 -13.66 -0.86 -0.43
N VAL A 13 -13.41 0.43 -0.52
CA VAL A 13 -12.39 1.11 0.29
C VAL A 13 -12.66 1.02 1.80
N GLU A 14 -13.88 0.74 2.21
CA GLU A 14 -14.25 0.66 3.62
C GLU A 14 -13.51 -0.46 4.35
N GLU A 15 -13.28 -1.61 3.72
CA GLU A 15 -12.49 -2.70 4.31
C GLU A 15 -11.03 -2.28 4.55
N TYR A 16 -10.43 -1.58 3.58
CA TYR A 16 -9.10 -0.99 3.75
C TYR A 16 -9.06 0.00 4.90
N LEU A 17 -10.00 0.96 4.96
CA LEU A 17 -10.09 1.94 6.03
C LEU A 17 -10.29 1.28 7.41
N ASN A 18 -11.11 0.24 7.47
CA ASN A 18 -11.29 -0.53 8.68
C ASN A 18 -10.00 -1.22 9.13
N SER A 19 -9.22 -1.79 8.20
CA SER A 19 -7.95 -2.42 8.53
C SER A 19 -6.93 -1.41 9.06
N VAL A 20 -6.84 -0.22 8.46
CA VAL A 20 -6.00 0.89 8.95
C VAL A 20 -6.46 1.35 10.34
N HIS A 21 -7.77 1.52 10.52
CA HIS A 21 -8.34 1.93 11.81
C HIS A 21 -8.03 0.92 12.92
N LEU A 22 -8.13 -0.38 12.66
CA LEU A 22 -7.79 -1.43 13.61
C LEU A 22 -6.30 -1.42 13.97
N ALA A 23 -5.41 -1.24 12.98
CA ALA A 23 -3.98 -1.11 13.22
C ALA A 23 -3.66 0.11 14.12
N LEU A 24 -4.37 1.24 13.91
CA LEU A 24 -4.22 2.43 14.73
C LEU A 24 -4.72 2.26 16.18
N GLN A 25 -5.60 1.30 16.46
CA GLN A 25 -6.06 1.08 17.84
C GLN A 25 -4.98 0.53 18.75
N ASP A 26 -3.99 -0.13 18.20
CA ASP A 26 -2.92 -0.81 18.95
C ASP A 26 -1.73 0.11 19.27
N ILE A 27 -1.79 1.40 18.92
CA ILE A 27 -0.75 2.39 19.22
C ILE A 27 -1.23 3.49 20.17
N GLU A 28 -0.29 3.96 21.02
CA GLU A 28 -0.58 5.02 22.00
C GLU A 28 -0.62 6.42 21.36
N ASN A 29 0.30 6.71 20.44
CA ASN A 29 0.52 8.03 19.85
C ASN A 29 -0.06 8.13 18.42
N LYS A 30 -1.38 8.02 18.31
CA LYS A 30 -2.11 8.07 17.02
C LYS A 30 -1.92 9.36 16.25
N GLU A 31 -1.68 10.46 16.96
CA GLU A 31 -1.40 11.79 16.40
C GLU A 31 -0.10 11.84 15.57
N ASN A 32 0.79 10.86 15.73
CA ASN A 32 2.00 10.72 14.93
C ASN A 32 1.74 10.03 13.57
N VAL A 33 0.51 9.59 13.33
CA VAL A 33 0.12 8.93 12.09
C VAL A 33 -0.89 9.79 11.33
N LYS A 34 -0.49 10.29 10.18
CA LYS A 34 -1.39 10.92 9.22
C LYS A 34 -1.89 9.86 8.23
N VAL A 35 -3.20 9.70 8.15
CA VAL A 35 -3.86 8.92 7.10
C VAL A 35 -4.48 9.88 6.11
N GLU A 36 -4.12 9.77 4.85
CA GLU A 36 -4.56 10.65 3.78
C GLU A 36 -5.19 9.82 2.65
N MET A 37 -6.39 10.20 2.26
CA MET A 37 -7.14 9.58 1.17
C MET A 37 -7.29 10.58 0.04
N MET A 38 -6.74 10.27 -1.12
CA MET A 38 -6.90 11.04 -2.34
C MET A 38 -8.07 10.47 -3.14
N TRP A 39 -9.18 11.16 -3.12
CA TRP A 39 -10.38 10.81 -3.86
C TRP A 39 -10.32 11.37 -5.26
N ASN A 40 -10.08 10.50 -6.23
CA ASN A 40 -10.08 10.88 -7.63
C ASN A 40 -11.50 10.75 -8.19
N LEU A 41 -12.18 11.89 -8.27
CA LEU A 41 -13.53 12.03 -8.80
C LEU A 41 -13.53 12.54 -10.25
N SER A 42 -12.37 12.57 -10.87
CA SER A 42 -12.22 12.95 -12.28
C SER A 42 -12.92 11.95 -13.19
N GLN A 43 -13.55 12.46 -14.24
CA GLN A 43 -14.18 11.69 -15.31
C GLN A 43 -13.28 11.60 -16.56
N TYR A 44 -11.99 11.90 -16.41
CA TYR A 44 -11.06 11.92 -17.55
C TYR A 44 -10.94 10.56 -18.24
N PHE A 45 -10.85 9.47 -17.44
CA PHE A 45 -10.69 8.12 -17.96
C PHE A 45 -12.00 7.37 -18.09
N GLU A 46 -12.97 7.69 -17.24
CA GLU A 46 -14.27 7.01 -17.19
C GLU A 46 -15.38 8.00 -16.86
N GLU A 47 -16.52 7.86 -17.54
CA GLU A 47 -17.69 8.69 -17.27
C GLU A 47 -18.38 8.27 -15.97
N CYS A 48 -18.49 9.17 -15.03
CA CYS A 48 -19.41 9.04 -13.91
C CYS A 48 -20.83 9.39 -14.42
N GLU A 49 -21.75 8.44 -14.31
CA GLU A 49 -23.05 8.43 -15.03
C GLU A 49 -23.98 9.63 -14.74
N SER A 50 -23.83 10.33 -13.61
CA SER A 50 -24.63 11.53 -13.33
C SER A 50 -24.07 12.37 -12.18
N GLY A 51 -24.41 13.66 -12.17
CA GLY A 51 -24.09 14.54 -11.02
C GLY A 51 -24.76 14.11 -9.70
N GLU A 52 -25.86 13.39 -9.78
CA GLU A 52 -26.54 12.81 -8.61
C GLU A 52 -25.69 11.72 -7.97
N LYS A 53 -25.13 10.81 -8.76
CA LYS A 53 -24.22 9.78 -8.28
C LYS A 53 -22.93 10.38 -7.67
N LEU A 54 -22.38 11.44 -8.23
CA LEU A 54 -21.23 12.13 -7.65
C LEU A 54 -21.57 12.74 -6.28
N PHE A 55 -22.77 13.26 -6.10
CA PHE A 55 -23.24 13.76 -4.81
C PHE A 55 -23.33 12.63 -3.78
N GLU A 56 -23.89 11.48 -4.15
CA GLU A 56 -23.97 10.30 -3.30
C GLU A 56 -22.57 9.79 -2.89
N ILE A 57 -21.63 9.76 -3.83
CA ILE A 57 -20.22 9.40 -3.57
C ILE A 57 -19.61 10.35 -2.53
N LYS A 58 -19.78 11.67 -2.71
CA LYS A 58 -19.26 12.67 -1.75
C LYS A 58 -19.87 12.53 -0.36
N GLN A 59 -21.17 12.19 -0.29
CA GLN A 59 -21.80 11.89 1.00
C GLN A 59 -21.19 10.64 1.63
N ARG A 60 -20.99 9.57 0.86
CA ARG A 60 -20.35 8.36 1.34
C ARG A 60 -18.92 8.62 1.85
N ILE A 61 -18.12 9.42 1.14
CA ILE A 61 -16.78 9.83 1.59
C ILE A 61 -16.87 10.56 2.93
N ASN A 62 -17.78 11.50 3.08
CA ASN A 62 -17.97 12.22 4.33
C ASN A 62 -18.36 11.30 5.50
N ASP A 63 -19.20 10.30 5.25
CA ASP A 63 -19.57 9.30 6.26
C ASP A 63 -18.37 8.45 6.67
N LEU A 64 -17.54 8.03 5.71
CA LEU A 64 -16.30 7.29 5.96
C LEU A 64 -15.29 8.13 6.73
N GLU A 65 -15.11 9.41 6.38
CA GLU A 65 -14.22 10.33 7.08
C GLU A 65 -14.65 10.52 8.54
N ASN A 66 -15.95 10.72 8.78
CA ASN A 66 -16.49 10.83 10.13
C ASN A 66 -16.32 9.52 10.94
N LYS A 67 -16.38 8.37 10.28
CA LYS A 67 -16.27 7.05 10.93
C LYS A 67 -14.82 6.69 11.27
N TYR A 68 -13.88 6.96 10.39
CA TYR A 68 -12.50 6.47 10.47
C TYR A 68 -11.44 7.55 10.77
N GLY A 69 -11.76 8.82 10.58
CA GLY A 69 -10.89 9.95 10.98
C GLY A 69 -9.62 10.07 10.15
N PHE A 70 -9.73 10.21 8.83
CA PHE A 70 -8.63 10.46 7.90
C PHE A 70 -8.73 11.85 7.26
N TYR A 71 -7.69 12.24 6.51
CA TYR A 71 -7.71 13.46 5.70
C TYR A 71 -8.16 13.16 4.28
N SER A 72 -9.18 13.87 3.80
CA SER A 72 -9.64 13.80 2.42
C SER A 72 -8.96 14.85 1.54
N LEU A 73 -8.39 14.40 0.43
CA LEU A 73 -8.01 15.23 -0.71
C LEU A 73 -8.91 14.88 -1.88
N PHE A 74 -9.24 15.86 -2.72
CA PHE A 74 -10.12 15.67 -3.85
C PHE A 74 -9.49 16.14 -5.16
N TYR A 75 -9.54 15.30 -6.17
CA TYR A 75 -9.22 15.66 -7.53
C TYR A 75 -10.47 15.56 -8.39
N GLU A 76 -10.91 16.69 -8.98
CA GLU A 76 -12.18 16.81 -9.72
C GLU A 76 -12.00 17.37 -11.14
N GLN A 77 -10.76 17.55 -11.61
CA GLN A 77 -10.49 18.09 -12.94
C GLN A 77 -10.72 17.02 -14.00
N ASN A 78 -11.47 17.37 -15.07
CA ASN A 78 -11.80 16.44 -16.14
C ASN A 78 -11.03 16.71 -17.44
N ASP A 79 -10.24 17.76 -17.49
CA ASP A 79 -9.43 18.17 -18.64
C ASP A 79 -7.98 17.67 -18.57
N LYS A 80 -7.58 17.14 -17.44
CA LYS A 80 -6.23 16.65 -17.19
C LYS A 80 -6.27 15.31 -16.43
N PRO A 81 -5.47 14.32 -16.85
CA PRO A 81 -5.35 13.09 -16.09
C PRO A 81 -4.65 13.33 -14.74
N TYR A 82 -5.11 12.61 -13.73
CA TYR A 82 -4.44 12.46 -12.45
C TYR A 82 -4.47 10.99 -12.08
N THR A 83 -3.34 10.44 -11.78
CA THR A 83 -3.17 9.00 -11.60
C THR A 83 -2.59 8.66 -10.24
N MET A 84 -2.54 7.37 -9.92
CA MET A 84 -1.87 6.87 -8.73
C MET A 84 -0.38 7.30 -8.72
N ALA A 85 0.29 7.32 -9.87
CA ALA A 85 1.68 7.77 -9.98
C ALA A 85 1.84 9.25 -9.59
N ASP A 86 0.90 10.11 -9.99
CA ASP A 86 0.90 11.53 -9.62
C ASP A 86 0.73 11.69 -8.11
N TYR A 87 -0.26 11.02 -7.55
CA TYR A 87 -0.51 11.06 -6.11
C TYR A 87 0.66 10.51 -5.30
N ARG A 88 1.19 9.34 -5.63
CA ARG A 88 2.33 8.74 -4.93
C ARG A 88 3.58 9.63 -4.98
N ARG A 89 3.79 10.32 -6.10
CA ARG A 89 4.87 11.31 -6.24
C ARG A 89 4.68 12.50 -5.30
N GLU A 90 3.47 13.01 -5.18
CA GLU A 90 3.13 14.10 -4.26
C GLU A 90 3.23 13.66 -2.81
N LEU A 91 2.74 12.48 -2.48
CA LEU A 91 2.85 11.88 -1.15
C LEU A 91 4.33 11.72 -0.73
N ASN A 92 5.18 11.24 -1.63
CA ASN A 92 6.61 11.10 -1.36
C ASN A 92 7.29 12.45 -1.07
N ASN A 93 6.81 13.55 -1.66
CA ASN A 93 7.34 14.88 -1.41
C ASN A 93 7.00 15.40 0.01
N GLN A 94 6.07 14.78 0.72
CA GLN A 94 5.74 15.10 2.13
C GLN A 94 6.72 14.46 3.12
N CYS A 95 7.74 13.74 2.66
CA CYS A 95 8.69 12.96 3.47
C CYS A 95 9.46 13.75 4.55
N ASN A 96 9.52 15.07 4.45
CA ASN A 96 10.23 15.90 5.42
C ASN A 96 9.55 15.96 6.79
N GLU A 97 8.27 15.59 6.87
CA GLU A 97 7.44 15.69 8.06
C GLU A 97 7.29 14.35 8.82
N CYS A 98 7.83 13.27 8.29
CA CYS A 98 7.65 11.94 8.84
C CYS A 98 8.91 11.06 8.76
N ASP A 99 8.93 9.96 9.50
CA ASP A 99 9.98 8.93 9.44
C ASP A 99 9.76 7.97 8.26
N TYR A 100 8.50 7.70 7.93
CA TYR A 100 8.07 6.76 6.89
C TYR A 100 6.95 7.34 6.04
N VAL A 101 6.95 6.99 4.78
CA VAL A 101 5.80 7.10 3.87
C VAL A 101 5.33 5.70 3.52
N ILE A 102 4.03 5.47 3.58
CA ILE A 102 3.42 4.16 3.28
C ILE A 102 2.43 4.33 2.15
N TRP A 103 2.61 3.57 1.07
CA TRP A 103 1.67 3.52 -0.02
C TRP A 103 0.56 2.52 0.29
N GLY A 104 -0.64 3.03 0.50
CA GLY A 104 -1.85 2.23 0.61
C GLY A 104 -2.52 2.02 -0.75
N GLU A 105 -3.27 0.95 -0.85
CA GLU A 105 -4.18 0.67 -1.97
C GLU A 105 -5.54 0.24 -1.42
N SER A 106 -6.61 0.67 -2.08
CA SER A 106 -7.99 0.44 -1.63
C SER A 106 -8.37 -1.03 -1.57
N ASP A 107 -7.66 -1.87 -2.33
CA ASP A 107 -7.85 -3.31 -2.44
C ASP A 107 -6.84 -4.13 -1.60
N CYS A 108 -5.96 -3.48 -0.84
CA CYS A 108 -4.95 -4.16 -0.03
C CYS A 108 -5.13 -3.85 1.46
N LEU A 109 -5.50 -4.86 2.26
CA LEU A 109 -5.70 -4.71 3.69
C LEU A 109 -4.40 -4.44 4.44
N MET A 110 -4.45 -3.49 5.38
CA MET A 110 -3.33 -3.15 6.25
C MET A 110 -3.17 -4.20 7.35
N PRO A 111 -2.00 -4.80 7.55
CA PRO A 111 -1.78 -5.68 8.69
C PRO A 111 -1.98 -4.95 10.02
N ARG A 112 -2.62 -5.59 10.97
CA ARG A 112 -2.85 -5.01 12.30
C ARG A 112 -1.57 -4.64 13.02
N GLN A 113 -0.50 -5.42 12.80
CA GLN A 113 0.82 -5.19 13.40
C GLN A 113 1.65 -4.12 12.67
N MET A 114 1.12 -3.41 11.68
CA MET A 114 1.85 -2.46 10.85
C MET A 114 2.77 -1.54 11.66
N PHE A 115 2.26 -0.94 12.74
CA PHE A 115 3.04 0.02 13.52
C PHE A 115 4.11 -0.64 14.39
N GLY A 116 3.84 -1.83 14.93
CA GLY A 116 4.86 -2.63 15.59
C GLY A 116 5.98 -3.05 14.62
N VAL A 117 5.64 -3.35 13.39
CA VAL A 117 6.60 -3.60 12.31
C VAL A 117 7.48 -2.37 12.05
N LEU A 118 6.91 -1.16 12.00
CA LEU A 118 7.69 0.07 11.79
C LEU A 118 8.70 0.31 12.92
N GLU A 119 8.31 0.06 14.16
CA GLU A 119 9.21 0.17 15.31
C GLU A 119 10.36 -0.82 15.22
N GLN A 120 10.08 -2.08 14.91
CA GLN A 120 11.08 -3.12 14.73
C GLN A 120 11.98 -2.86 13.51
N LEU A 121 11.43 -2.37 12.40
CA LEU A 121 12.23 -1.94 11.26
C LEU A 121 13.18 -0.79 11.60
N LYS A 122 12.73 0.17 12.41
CA LYS A 122 13.55 1.28 12.90
C LYS A 122 14.70 0.76 13.76
N GLU A 123 14.41 -0.14 14.67
CA GLU A 123 15.44 -0.77 15.53
C GLU A 123 16.44 -1.58 14.70
N HIS A 124 15.96 -2.44 13.81
CA HIS A 124 16.78 -3.23 12.89
C HIS A 124 17.66 -2.36 12.00
N SER A 125 17.09 -1.32 11.41
CA SER A 125 17.79 -0.34 10.58
C SER A 125 18.91 0.37 11.36
N ASN A 126 18.64 0.80 12.60
CA ASN A 126 19.62 1.43 13.46
C ASN A 126 20.76 0.47 13.82
N GLN A 127 20.44 -0.78 14.18
CA GLN A 127 21.45 -1.81 14.50
C GLN A 127 22.38 -2.11 13.31
N GLN A 128 21.83 -2.07 12.09
CA GLN A 128 22.57 -2.30 10.85
C GLN A 128 23.25 -1.02 10.30
N GLY A 129 22.94 0.15 10.83
CA GLY A 129 23.38 1.43 10.28
C GLY A 129 22.79 1.74 8.88
N ILE A 130 21.60 1.20 8.59
CA ILE A 130 20.93 1.33 7.29
C ILE A 130 19.68 2.17 7.46
N HIS A 131 19.72 3.42 7.02
CA HIS A 131 18.60 4.37 7.17
C HIS A 131 17.81 4.59 5.88
N ARG A 132 18.39 4.23 4.72
CA ARG A 132 17.75 4.38 3.41
C ARG A 132 17.30 3.02 2.91
N PHE A 133 16.01 2.76 2.99
CA PHE A 133 15.44 1.46 2.63
C PHE A 133 13.99 1.57 2.19
N ILE A 134 13.51 0.52 1.57
CA ILE A 134 12.11 0.21 1.37
C ILE A 134 11.82 -1.14 2.02
N ALA A 135 10.58 -1.34 2.46
CA ALA A 135 10.14 -2.62 2.98
C ALA A 135 8.77 -2.99 2.39
N THR A 136 8.55 -4.28 2.25
CA THR A 136 7.29 -4.84 1.74
C THR A 136 6.89 -6.05 2.56
N PHE A 137 5.59 -6.32 2.64
CA PHE A 137 5.09 -7.53 3.27
C PHE A 137 5.20 -8.72 2.33
N GLY A 138 5.59 -9.87 2.86
CA GLY A 138 5.66 -11.12 2.10
C GLY A 138 4.26 -11.67 1.77
N ILE A 139 3.27 -11.39 2.62
CA ILE A 139 1.90 -11.82 2.44
C ILE A 139 1.04 -10.62 2.05
N ARG A 140 0.43 -10.67 0.86
CA ARG A 140 -0.49 -9.65 0.38
C ARG A 140 -1.92 -10.05 0.69
N LYS A 141 -2.64 -9.17 1.35
CA LYS A 141 -4.02 -9.38 1.76
C LYS A 141 -4.91 -8.52 0.89
N MET A 142 -5.29 -9.03 -0.26
CA MET A 142 -5.99 -8.29 -1.32
C MET A 142 -7.36 -8.90 -1.62
N TRP A 143 -8.23 -8.09 -2.20
CA TRP A 143 -9.42 -8.55 -2.90
C TRP A 143 -9.03 -9.01 -4.31
N ASP A 144 -9.71 -10.00 -4.84
CA ASP A 144 -9.58 -10.38 -6.24
C ASP A 144 -10.28 -9.38 -7.18
N GLU A 145 -10.12 -9.53 -8.49
CA GLU A 145 -10.75 -8.66 -9.51
C GLU A 145 -12.29 -8.59 -9.41
N SER A 146 -12.91 -9.59 -8.81
CA SER A 146 -14.36 -9.61 -8.57
C SER A 146 -14.73 -9.12 -7.18
N TRP A 147 -13.76 -8.62 -6.41
CA TRP A 147 -13.94 -8.17 -5.02
C TRP A 147 -14.39 -9.27 -4.07
N LYS A 148 -14.01 -10.50 -4.36
CA LYS A 148 -14.19 -11.64 -3.49
C LYS A 148 -12.96 -11.84 -2.63
N VAL A 149 -13.20 -12.17 -1.38
CA VAL A 149 -12.14 -12.62 -0.49
C VAL A 149 -11.71 -14.02 -0.89
N LEU A 150 -10.42 -14.19 -1.13
CA LEU A 150 -9.81 -15.47 -1.40
C LEU A 150 -9.24 -16.09 -0.12
N GLU A 151 -9.07 -17.39 -0.14
CA GLU A 151 -8.64 -18.14 1.01
C GLU A 151 -7.11 -18.04 1.22
N HIS A 152 -6.67 -17.83 2.44
CA HIS A 152 -5.25 -17.81 2.78
C HIS A 152 -4.69 -19.25 2.88
N PRO A 153 -3.46 -19.55 2.44
CA PRO A 153 -2.90 -20.91 2.42
C PRO A 153 -2.76 -21.59 3.78
N GLU A 154 -2.68 -20.83 4.87
CA GLU A 154 -2.72 -21.41 6.22
C GLU A 154 -4.10 -21.97 6.58
N PHE A 155 -5.15 -21.53 5.89
CA PHE A 155 -6.52 -21.98 6.06
C PHE A 155 -6.98 -22.88 4.92
N THR A 156 -6.35 -22.72 3.76
CA THR A 156 -6.62 -23.52 2.56
C THR A 156 -5.30 -23.88 1.86
N ASN A 157 -5.27 -24.93 1.11
CA ASN A 157 -4.09 -25.34 0.36
C ASN A 157 -4.04 -24.72 -1.06
N LYS A 158 -4.69 -23.57 -1.28
CA LYS A 158 -4.78 -22.95 -2.60
C LYS A 158 -4.32 -21.50 -2.53
N PRO A 159 -3.03 -21.22 -2.78
CA PRO A 159 -2.58 -19.86 -3.03
C PRO A 159 -3.30 -19.32 -4.27
N TYR A 160 -3.71 -18.06 -4.21
CA TYR A 160 -4.23 -17.36 -5.37
C TYR A 160 -3.09 -16.67 -6.12
N TYR A 161 -2.99 -16.96 -7.38
CA TYR A 161 -2.13 -16.26 -8.30
C TYR A 161 -3.03 -15.53 -9.28
N SER A 162 -3.06 -14.21 -9.25
CA SER A 162 -3.79 -13.38 -10.21
C SER A 162 -3.15 -13.37 -11.59
N MET A 163 -2.65 -14.52 -12.03
CA MET A 163 -1.87 -14.63 -13.23
C MET A 163 -2.52 -15.63 -14.17
N ASP A 164 -2.78 -15.16 -15.38
CA ASP A 164 -3.55 -15.91 -16.38
C ASP A 164 -2.74 -16.97 -17.11
N THR A 165 -1.41 -17.06 -16.89
CA THR A 165 -0.54 -18.00 -17.60
C THR A 165 0.17 -18.99 -16.66
N PRO A 166 0.47 -20.23 -17.16
CA PRO A 166 1.25 -21.20 -16.40
C PRO A 166 2.67 -20.74 -16.05
N GLU A 167 3.27 -19.88 -16.87
CA GLU A 167 4.59 -19.29 -16.65
C GLU A 167 4.55 -18.32 -15.47
N ASP A 168 3.52 -17.48 -15.40
CA ASP A 168 3.32 -16.53 -14.32
C ASP A 168 3.09 -17.25 -12.99
N THR A 169 2.30 -18.32 -13.01
CA THR A 169 2.07 -19.18 -11.84
C THR A 169 3.38 -19.76 -11.30
N LYS A 170 4.24 -20.28 -12.19
CA LYS A 170 5.55 -20.81 -11.80
C LYS A 170 6.47 -19.74 -11.23
N LEU A 171 6.44 -18.54 -11.80
CA LEU A 171 7.20 -17.41 -11.28
C LEU A 171 6.73 -17.02 -9.89
N ALA A 172 5.42 -16.99 -9.67
CA ALA A 172 4.83 -16.69 -8.37
C ALA A 172 5.20 -17.75 -7.32
N GLU A 173 5.16 -19.03 -7.67
CA GLU A 173 5.57 -20.15 -6.80
C GLU A 173 7.06 -20.07 -6.38
N SER A 174 7.91 -19.54 -7.26
CA SER A 174 9.35 -19.40 -7.01
C SER A 174 9.73 -18.15 -6.21
N SER A 175 8.81 -17.22 -6.01
CA SER A 175 9.06 -15.91 -5.41
C SER A 175 8.11 -15.66 -4.25
N PRO A 176 8.50 -15.98 -3.01
CA PRO A 176 7.61 -15.89 -1.83
C PRO A 176 6.98 -14.50 -1.64
N TRP A 177 7.68 -13.45 -2.02
CA TRP A 177 7.18 -12.06 -1.93
C TRP A 177 6.22 -11.64 -3.06
N SER A 178 6.04 -12.48 -4.08
CA SER A 178 5.06 -12.24 -5.15
C SER A 178 3.76 -13.01 -4.94
N ILE A 179 3.66 -13.81 -3.89
CA ILE A 179 2.44 -14.53 -3.54
C ILE A 179 1.42 -13.52 -3.03
N ARG A 180 0.24 -13.53 -3.65
CA ARG A 180 -0.88 -12.70 -3.27
C ARG A 180 -1.96 -13.55 -2.66
N TYR A 181 -2.48 -13.11 -1.55
CA TYR A 181 -3.60 -13.74 -0.86
C TYR A 181 -4.69 -12.70 -0.67
N THR A 182 -5.90 -13.09 -1.00
CA THR A 182 -7.09 -12.31 -0.70
C THR A 182 -7.80 -12.93 0.49
N MET A 183 -8.19 -12.11 1.44
CA MET A 183 -8.83 -12.59 2.66
C MET A 183 -9.75 -11.53 3.25
N SER A 184 -10.71 -11.97 4.03
CA SER A 184 -11.55 -11.10 4.84
C SER A 184 -10.78 -10.52 6.02
N GLN A 185 -11.30 -9.45 6.62
CA GLN A 185 -10.74 -8.89 7.85
C GLN A 185 -10.62 -9.95 8.95
N LYS A 186 -11.63 -10.84 9.08
CA LYS A 186 -11.61 -11.93 10.07
C LYS A 186 -10.43 -12.88 9.86
N GLU A 187 -10.20 -13.29 8.61
CA GLU A 187 -9.08 -14.19 8.28
C GLU A 187 -7.74 -13.49 8.48
N MET A 188 -7.66 -12.21 8.15
CA MET A 188 -6.47 -11.41 8.42
C MET A 188 -6.18 -11.34 9.93
N ASP A 189 -7.20 -11.11 10.76
CA ASP A 189 -7.05 -11.09 12.22
C ASP A 189 -6.58 -12.43 12.77
N GLU A 190 -7.06 -13.54 12.22
CA GLU A 190 -6.63 -14.89 12.61
C GLU A 190 -5.16 -15.17 12.22
N VAL A 191 -4.70 -14.71 11.05
CA VAL A 191 -3.28 -14.76 10.65
C VAL A 191 -2.45 -13.90 11.59
N ASN A 192 -2.87 -12.66 11.81
CA ASN A 192 -2.17 -11.72 12.66
C ASN A 192 -2.03 -12.22 14.12
N ALA A 193 -3.04 -12.92 14.63
CA ALA A 193 -2.98 -13.49 15.97
C ALA A 193 -1.95 -14.62 16.12
N LYS A 194 -1.59 -15.29 15.02
CA LYS A 194 -0.56 -16.35 15.02
C LYS A 194 0.85 -15.79 14.81
N THR A 195 0.97 -14.55 14.34
CA THR A 195 2.24 -13.95 13.95
C THR A 195 2.72 -13.04 15.08
N SER A 196 3.66 -13.49 15.89
CA SER A 196 4.16 -12.72 17.05
C SER A 196 5.47 -12.01 16.78
N ASP A 197 6.32 -12.57 15.93
CA ASP A 197 7.68 -12.11 15.72
C ASP A 197 7.90 -11.60 14.29
N LEU A 198 8.70 -10.55 14.17
CA LEU A 198 9.12 -10.02 12.89
C LEU A 198 10.15 -10.96 12.26
N ASP A 199 9.86 -11.51 11.09
CA ASP A 199 10.81 -12.23 10.26
C ASP A 199 11.16 -11.37 9.04
N VAL A 200 12.30 -10.68 9.12
CA VAL A 200 12.78 -9.75 8.11
C VAL A 200 13.94 -10.35 7.33
N GLU A 201 13.78 -10.40 6.02
CA GLU A 201 14.85 -10.74 5.09
C GLU A 201 15.21 -9.51 4.23
N MET A 202 16.51 -9.25 4.10
CA MET A 202 17.00 -8.22 3.19
C MET A 202 17.25 -8.81 1.81
N ILE A 203 16.68 -8.24 0.76
CA ILE A 203 16.89 -8.66 -0.61
C ILE A 203 17.51 -7.56 -1.45
N ALA A 204 18.47 -7.94 -2.31
CA ALA A 204 19.24 -6.99 -3.11
C ALA A 204 18.49 -6.49 -4.36
N TYR A 205 17.65 -7.33 -4.95
CA TYR A 205 16.93 -7.01 -6.18
C TYR A 205 15.55 -7.67 -6.27
N PRO A 206 14.54 -7.07 -5.68
CA PRO A 206 13.20 -7.62 -5.72
C PRO A 206 12.37 -7.06 -6.86
N LYS A 207 11.41 -7.84 -7.28
CA LYS A 207 10.16 -7.30 -7.82
C LYS A 207 9.19 -7.09 -6.65
N PHE A 208 8.57 -5.94 -6.58
CA PHE A 208 7.47 -5.67 -5.66
C PHE A 208 6.37 -4.90 -6.40
N ASP A 209 5.20 -4.96 -5.89
CA ASP A 209 4.13 -4.04 -6.24
C ASP A 209 4.06 -2.89 -5.23
N GLY A 210 3.26 -1.88 -5.52
CA GLY A 210 3.15 -0.70 -4.69
C GLY A 210 2.27 -0.85 -3.44
N SER A 211 1.63 -2.02 -3.24
CA SER A 211 0.69 -2.23 -2.16
C SER A 211 1.38 -2.37 -0.81
N GLY A 212 1.05 -1.51 0.15
CA GLY A 212 1.61 -1.55 1.49
C GLY A 212 3.12 -1.29 1.53
N LEU A 213 3.68 -0.61 0.52
CA LEU A 213 5.10 -0.31 0.47
C LEU A 213 5.48 0.70 1.55
N ILE A 214 6.39 0.30 2.42
CA ILE A 214 6.98 1.14 3.46
C ILE A 214 8.25 1.77 2.91
N ILE A 215 8.36 3.08 2.93
CA ILE A 215 9.49 3.84 2.39
C ILE A 215 10.09 4.67 3.50
N SER A 216 11.40 4.51 3.78
CA SER A 216 12.07 5.37 4.73
C SER A 216 12.18 6.79 4.17
N SER A 217 11.87 7.80 4.96
CA SER A 217 11.95 9.19 4.51
C SER A 217 13.38 9.63 4.22
N ASP A 218 14.37 9.01 4.85
CA ASP A 218 15.78 9.24 4.53
C ASP A 218 16.14 8.86 3.09
N LEU A 219 15.46 7.87 2.51
CA LEU A 219 15.59 7.55 1.10
C LEU A 219 14.95 8.65 0.22
N LEU A 220 13.71 9.04 0.56
CA LEU A 220 13.00 10.06 -0.23
C LEU A 220 13.71 11.42 -0.21
N ARG A 221 14.33 11.80 0.91
CA ARG A 221 15.14 13.03 1.05
C ARG A 221 16.36 13.05 0.13
N THR A 222 16.78 11.91 -0.41
CA THR A 222 17.82 11.87 -1.44
C THR A 222 17.35 12.31 -2.82
N GLY A 223 16.02 12.43 -3.02
CA GLY A 223 15.40 12.71 -4.30
C GLY A 223 14.85 11.47 -5.02
N ALA A 224 14.90 10.29 -4.38
CA ALA A 224 14.25 9.09 -4.91
C ALA A 224 12.74 9.33 -5.01
N ASN A 225 12.19 9.25 -6.23
CA ASN A 225 10.77 9.45 -6.48
C ASN A 225 10.36 8.84 -7.83
N ILE A 226 9.07 8.80 -8.09
CA ILE A 226 8.52 8.40 -9.39
C ILE A 226 8.85 9.50 -10.42
N PRO A 227 9.47 9.19 -11.56
CA PRO A 227 9.75 10.18 -12.58
C PRO A 227 8.48 10.85 -13.11
N PRO A 228 8.49 12.17 -13.39
CA PRO A 228 7.30 12.90 -13.88
C PRO A 228 6.71 12.37 -15.20
N ALA A 229 7.52 11.68 -16.01
CA ALA A 229 7.06 11.07 -17.26
C ALA A 229 6.20 9.81 -17.06
N VAL A 230 6.20 9.22 -15.87
CA VAL A 230 5.38 8.06 -15.53
C VAL A 230 4.06 8.53 -14.98
N TYR A 231 2.96 8.20 -15.66
CA TYR A 231 1.64 8.67 -15.25
C TYR A 231 0.54 7.59 -15.27
N MET A 232 0.75 6.44 -15.88
CA MET A 232 -0.26 5.36 -15.91
C MET A 232 0.23 4.09 -15.23
N ASN A 233 1.08 3.32 -15.88
CA ASN A 233 1.57 2.04 -15.39
C ASN A 233 3.07 2.10 -15.11
N GLY A 234 3.52 1.30 -14.15
CA GLY A 234 4.93 1.14 -13.83
C GLY A 234 5.47 2.21 -12.87
N ASP A 235 4.61 2.83 -12.08
CA ASP A 235 4.98 3.78 -11.03
C ASP A 235 5.84 3.10 -9.96
N ASP A 236 5.50 1.91 -9.51
CA ASP A 236 6.27 1.09 -8.60
C ASP A 236 7.63 0.65 -9.20
N SER A 237 7.64 0.16 -10.44
CA SER A 237 8.88 -0.23 -11.12
C SER A 237 9.82 0.94 -11.35
N SER A 238 9.30 2.09 -11.77
CA SER A 238 10.11 3.30 -11.98
C SER A 238 10.56 3.93 -10.65
N PHE A 239 9.75 3.84 -9.59
CA PHE A 239 10.18 4.20 -8.25
C PHE A 239 11.33 3.30 -7.77
N LEU A 240 11.24 1.99 -7.99
CA LEU A 240 12.29 1.04 -7.66
C LEU A 240 13.62 1.40 -8.37
N GLU A 241 13.57 1.70 -9.66
CA GLU A 241 14.77 2.14 -10.39
C GLU A 241 15.33 3.47 -9.86
N SER A 242 14.46 4.42 -9.50
CA SER A 242 14.87 5.64 -8.82
C SER A 242 15.56 5.34 -7.49
N CYS A 243 15.00 4.47 -6.67
CA CYS A 243 15.62 4.02 -5.42
C CYS A 243 17.02 3.42 -5.65
N ARG A 244 17.17 2.57 -6.66
CA ARG A 244 18.45 1.96 -7.02
C ARG A 244 19.50 2.99 -7.41
N LEU A 245 19.13 3.99 -8.19
CA LEU A 245 20.03 5.09 -8.56
C LEU A 245 20.51 5.87 -7.33
N HIS A 246 19.62 6.11 -6.38
CA HIS A 246 19.92 6.87 -5.16
C HIS A 246 20.67 6.07 -4.10
N MET A 247 20.48 4.76 -4.05
CA MET A 247 21.17 3.86 -3.11
C MET A 247 22.41 3.20 -3.73
N GLY A 248 22.51 3.15 -5.06
CA GLY A 248 23.60 2.50 -5.77
C GLY A 248 23.71 1.00 -5.43
N GLU A 249 24.94 0.50 -5.28
CA GLU A 249 25.21 -0.89 -4.93
C GLU A 249 24.70 -1.27 -3.53
N ASN A 250 24.38 -0.28 -2.71
CA ASN A 250 23.84 -0.48 -1.35
C ASN A 250 22.32 -0.48 -1.32
N TYR A 251 21.67 -0.84 -2.43
CA TYR A 251 20.22 -0.98 -2.46
C TYR A 251 19.73 -1.92 -1.34
N ARG A 252 18.75 -1.45 -0.59
CA ARG A 252 18.21 -2.14 0.56
C ARG A 252 16.70 -2.26 0.46
N GLN A 253 16.23 -3.47 0.23
CA GLN A 253 14.84 -3.82 0.40
C GLN A 253 14.72 -4.91 1.45
N TYR A 254 13.80 -4.70 2.38
CA TYR A 254 13.41 -5.70 3.35
C TYR A 254 12.11 -6.37 2.91
N VAL A 255 12.02 -7.68 3.13
CA VAL A 255 10.77 -8.44 3.04
C VAL A 255 10.41 -8.91 4.44
N ILE A 256 9.20 -8.59 4.86
CA ILE A 256 8.63 -9.04 6.12
C ILE A 256 7.84 -10.30 5.79
N ARG A 257 8.41 -11.49 6.08
CA ARG A 257 7.96 -12.76 5.51
C ARG A 257 6.74 -13.35 6.20
N ASN A 258 6.55 -13.05 7.44
CA ASN A 258 5.54 -13.69 8.29
C ASN A 258 4.26 -12.85 8.51
N ILE A 259 4.19 -11.67 7.89
CA ILE A 259 3.04 -10.76 7.98
C ILE A 259 2.64 -10.32 6.59
#